data_9d4928f008edde0a15bc6bc404d61c21
#
_entry.id   9d4928f008edde0a15bc6bc404d61c21
#
_cell.length_a   1.000
_cell.length_b   1.000
_cell.length_c   1.000
_cell.angle_alpha   90.00
_cell.angle_beta   90.00
_cell.angle_gamma   90.00
#
_symmetry.space_group_name_H-M   'P 1'
#
loop_
_entity.id
_entity.type
_entity.pdbx_description
1 polymer ?
#
loop_
_entity_poly.entity_id
_entity_poly.type
_entity_poly.pdbx_seq_one_letter_code
_entity_poly.pdbx_strand_id
1 'polypeptide(L)'
;AIQEKAEDFHSRQLALSLHSFSMLNSSYNRLFESLAPHVVSTLGMADHQSAALIFCAYARAGEVNGEVMQALLETLQRSIADAGEQMQVQLFYACGRFGLYKESLTITLAELLRENVLTLSGQHLANCLLTLSRLSLCNEQFSSLQAALQARLLRRDVDLEPQHVANSLHALAGIYGDGAPAQISHTPLPGPVVPRLIDFVVQSGATVIGFSCDRLSQIEASFTRALDLGESNGATRGDPETWNTEVDE
;
A
#
# COMPACT_ATOMS: atom_id res chain seq x y z
N ALA A 1 34.17 2.55 -10.17
CA ALA A 1 34.52 2.38 -8.73
C ALA A 1 33.58 1.39 -8.00
N ILE A 2 32.24 1.59 -8.00
CA ILE A 2 31.31 0.65 -7.35
C ILE A 2 31.19 -0.65 -8.13
N GLN A 3 31.08 -0.59 -9.45
CA GLN A 3 31.03 -1.76 -10.33
C GLN A 3 32.27 -2.64 -10.20
N GLU A 4 33.45 -2.04 -10.05
CA GLU A 4 34.73 -2.74 -9.89
C GLU A 4 34.88 -3.45 -8.53
N LYS A 5 34.14 -2.99 -7.54
CA LYS A 5 34.17 -3.54 -6.16
C LYS A 5 32.87 -4.28 -5.80
N ALA A 6 31.95 -4.41 -6.73
CA ALA A 6 30.64 -5.02 -6.45
C ALA A 6 30.79 -6.48 -6.01
N GLU A 7 31.78 -7.20 -6.57
CA GLU A 7 32.06 -8.60 -6.23
C GLU A 7 32.50 -8.80 -4.79
N ASP A 8 32.99 -7.73 -4.13
CA ASP A 8 33.40 -7.74 -2.73
C ASP A 8 32.22 -7.46 -1.77
N PHE A 9 31.04 -7.08 -2.30
CA PHE A 9 29.91 -6.68 -1.48
C PHE A 9 29.08 -7.89 -1.05
N HIS A 10 28.85 -8.00 0.25
CA HIS A 10 27.85 -8.91 0.79
C HIS A 10 26.44 -8.38 0.51
N SER A 11 25.43 -9.25 0.55
CA SER A 11 24.02 -8.93 0.27
C SER A 11 23.53 -7.67 0.99
N ARG A 12 23.89 -7.46 2.26
CA ARG A 12 23.51 -6.27 3.05
C ARG A 12 24.16 -4.97 2.53
N GLN A 13 25.45 -5.02 2.17
CA GLN A 13 26.14 -3.85 1.64
C GLN A 13 25.60 -3.47 0.26
N LEU A 14 25.33 -4.48 -0.56
CA LEU A 14 24.73 -4.32 -1.87
C LEU A 14 23.31 -3.73 -1.73
N ALA A 15 22.50 -4.24 -0.81
CA ALA A 15 21.16 -3.75 -0.53
C ALA A 15 21.15 -2.27 -0.12
N LEU A 16 22.01 -1.89 0.83
CA LEU A 16 22.14 -0.51 1.28
C LEU A 16 22.61 0.42 0.17
N SER A 17 23.56 -0.02 -0.64
CA SER A 17 24.09 0.76 -1.77
C SER A 17 23.01 0.99 -2.82
N LEU A 18 22.34 -0.05 -3.28
CA LEU A 18 21.23 0.05 -4.25
C LEU A 18 20.08 0.92 -3.71
N HIS A 19 19.71 0.73 -2.45
CA HIS A 19 18.69 1.55 -1.80
C HIS A 19 19.08 3.04 -1.79
N SER A 20 20.31 3.36 -1.40
CA SER A 20 20.82 4.73 -1.38
C SER A 20 20.79 5.36 -2.77
N PHE A 21 21.25 4.65 -3.79
CA PHE A 21 21.18 5.13 -5.18
C PHE A 21 19.75 5.33 -5.66
N SER A 22 18.83 4.43 -5.30
CA SER A 22 17.42 4.60 -5.64
C SER A 22 16.77 5.83 -5.01
N MET A 23 17.31 6.32 -3.87
CA MET A 23 16.84 7.53 -3.18
C MET A 23 17.35 8.82 -3.81
N LEU A 24 18.49 8.80 -4.51
CA LEU A 24 19.12 9.99 -5.07
C LEU A 24 18.42 10.55 -6.33
N ASN A 25 17.30 9.96 -6.73
CA ASN A 25 16.43 10.43 -7.81
C ASN A 25 17.13 10.68 -9.16
N SER A 26 18.21 9.99 -9.42
CA SER A 26 19.01 10.08 -10.64
C SER A 26 18.92 8.77 -11.42
N SER A 27 18.97 8.87 -12.74
CA SER A 27 18.87 7.73 -13.67
C SER A 27 20.09 6.82 -13.57
N TYR A 28 20.14 5.99 -12.51
CA TYR A 28 21.20 4.99 -12.33
C TYR A 28 20.84 3.62 -12.94
N ASN A 29 19.95 3.58 -13.93
CA ASN A 29 19.48 2.35 -14.56
C ASN A 29 20.65 1.45 -14.99
N ARG A 30 21.66 2.01 -15.64
CA ARG A 30 22.88 1.25 -16.02
C ARG A 30 23.61 0.62 -14.84
N LEU A 31 23.57 1.25 -13.66
CA LEU A 31 24.15 0.69 -12.45
C LEU A 31 23.37 -0.54 -11.99
N PHE A 32 22.04 -0.45 -11.97
CA PHE A 32 21.17 -1.56 -11.59
C PHE A 32 21.28 -2.73 -12.56
N GLU A 33 21.31 -2.47 -13.88
CA GLU A 33 21.56 -3.48 -14.90
C GLU A 33 22.92 -4.16 -14.71
N SER A 34 23.98 -3.39 -14.49
CA SER A 34 25.34 -3.93 -14.35
C SER A 34 25.54 -4.73 -13.06
N LEU A 35 24.78 -4.44 -12.00
CA LEU A 35 24.83 -5.15 -10.74
C LEU A 35 23.88 -6.36 -10.69
N ALA A 36 22.98 -6.51 -11.64
CA ALA A 36 21.99 -7.57 -11.65
C ALA A 36 22.57 -8.99 -11.49
N PRO A 37 23.64 -9.41 -12.21
CA PRO A 37 24.22 -10.73 -12.02
C PRO A 37 24.77 -10.95 -10.61
N HIS A 38 25.37 -9.92 -10.01
CA HIS A 38 25.88 -9.99 -8.65
C HIS A 38 24.75 -10.03 -7.61
N VAL A 39 23.70 -9.27 -7.82
CA VAL A 39 22.47 -9.36 -6.99
C VAL A 39 21.94 -10.78 -6.98
N VAL A 40 21.72 -11.39 -8.15
CA VAL A 40 21.21 -12.77 -8.27
C VAL A 40 22.10 -13.76 -7.52
N SER A 41 23.42 -13.66 -7.68
CA SER A 41 24.37 -14.58 -7.03
C SER A 41 24.37 -14.46 -5.49
N THR A 42 24.08 -13.28 -4.94
CA THR A 42 24.12 -13.04 -3.49
C THR A 42 22.78 -13.26 -2.79
N LEU A 43 21.65 -13.26 -3.53
CA LEU A 43 20.30 -13.40 -2.95
C LEU A 43 20.05 -14.73 -2.26
N GLY A 44 20.73 -15.81 -2.66
CA GLY A 44 20.63 -17.10 -2.01
C GLY A 44 21.05 -17.10 -0.52
N MET A 45 21.93 -16.17 -0.15
CA MET A 45 22.44 -15.97 1.22
C MET A 45 21.87 -14.71 1.89
N ALA A 46 20.99 -13.97 1.22
CA ALA A 46 20.44 -12.74 1.74
C ALA A 46 19.38 -12.99 2.80
N ASP A 47 19.41 -12.18 3.87
CA ASP A 47 18.32 -12.10 4.82
C ASP A 47 17.11 -11.38 4.20
N HIS A 48 15.94 -11.53 4.83
CA HIS A 48 14.70 -10.90 4.36
C HIS A 48 14.81 -9.38 4.26
N GLN A 49 15.56 -8.73 5.14
CA GLN A 49 15.75 -7.29 5.15
C GLN A 49 16.56 -6.82 3.93
N SER A 50 17.64 -7.51 3.62
CA SER A 50 18.46 -7.21 2.44
C SER A 50 17.67 -7.45 1.14
N ALA A 51 16.97 -8.57 1.04
CA ALA A 51 16.13 -8.88 -0.12
C ALA A 51 15.02 -7.83 -0.32
N ALA A 52 14.35 -7.41 0.76
CA ALA A 52 13.30 -6.39 0.70
C ALA A 52 13.85 -5.01 0.29
N LEU A 53 15.01 -4.60 0.81
CA LEU A 53 15.66 -3.35 0.40
C LEU A 53 16.05 -3.36 -1.08
N ILE A 54 16.58 -4.48 -1.58
CA ILE A 54 16.92 -4.66 -3.00
C ILE A 54 15.64 -4.58 -3.85
N PHE A 55 14.58 -5.29 -3.45
CA PHE A 55 13.28 -5.23 -4.14
C PHE A 55 12.76 -3.79 -4.23
N CYS A 56 12.73 -3.07 -3.11
CA CYS A 56 12.28 -1.67 -3.09
C CYS A 56 13.17 -0.75 -3.93
N ALA A 57 14.49 -1.02 -3.99
CA ALA A 57 15.44 -0.24 -4.77
C ALA A 57 15.22 -0.42 -6.27
N TYR A 58 15.12 -1.67 -6.76
CA TYR A 58 14.81 -1.98 -8.15
C TYR A 58 13.44 -1.43 -8.56
N ALA A 59 12.44 -1.67 -7.72
CA ALA A 59 11.10 -1.14 -7.95
C ALA A 59 11.10 0.40 -8.06
N ARG A 60 11.83 1.12 -7.21
CA ARG A 60 11.93 2.58 -7.25
C ARG A 60 12.70 3.09 -8.47
N ALA A 61 13.74 2.37 -8.89
CA ALA A 61 14.50 2.69 -10.09
C ALA A 61 13.71 2.45 -11.38
N GLY A 62 12.57 1.75 -11.30
CA GLY A 62 11.78 1.36 -12.48
C GLY A 62 12.43 0.23 -13.29
N GLU A 63 13.41 -0.46 -12.68
CA GLU A 63 14.15 -1.54 -13.32
C GLU A 63 13.49 -2.89 -13.03
N VAL A 64 12.93 -3.50 -14.08
CA VAL A 64 12.32 -4.82 -13.99
C VAL A 64 13.21 -5.85 -14.71
N ASN A 65 14.35 -6.19 -14.11
CA ASN A 65 15.14 -7.31 -14.57
C ASN A 65 14.48 -8.63 -14.16
N GLY A 66 14.12 -9.47 -15.12
CA GLY A 66 13.36 -10.69 -14.88
C GLY A 66 14.06 -11.67 -13.95
N GLU A 67 15.38 -11.85 -14.09
CA GLU A 67 16.17 -12.77 -13.26
C GLU A 67 16.28 -12.27 -11.82
N VAL A 68 16.55 -10.97 -11.63
CA VAL A 68 16.61 -10.35 -10.31
C VAL A 68 15.24 -10.45 -9.62
N MET A 69 14.17 -10.12 -10.33
CA MET A 69 12.83 -10.20 -9.76
C MET A 69 12.42 -11.61 -9.37
N GLN A 70 12.79 -12.61 -10.18
CA GLN A 70 12.53 -14.01 -9.87
C GLN A 70 13.28 -14.44 -8.62
N ALA A 71 14.58 -14.18 -8.54
CA ALA A 71 15.42 -14.52 -7.40
C ALA A 71 14.96 -13.80 -6.11
N LEU A 72 14.55 -12.53 -6.21
CA LEU A 72 13.98 -11.76 -5.10
C LEU A 72 12.68 -12.38 -4.59
N LEU A 73 11.77 -12.75 -5.50
CA LEU A 73 10.50 -13.36 -5.13
C LEU A 73 10.71 -14.69 -4.40
N GLU A 74 11.58 -15.54 -4.90
CA GLU A 74 11.91 -16.81 -4.26
C GLU A 74 12.51 -16.62 -2.86
N THR A 75 13.38 -15.61 -2.70
CA THR A 75 13.99 -15.29 -1.40
C THR A 75 12.96 -14.70 -0.44
N LEU A 76 12.14 -13.76 -0.88
CA LEU A 76 11.11 -13.13 -0.05
C LEU A 76 10.02 -14.12 0.36
N GLN A 77 9.55 -14.98 -0.53
CA GLN A 77 8.55 -16.00 -0.19
C GLN A 77 8.98 -16.92 0.94
N ARG A 78 10.26 -17.22 1.04
CA ARG A 78 10.80 -18.09 2.10
C ARG A 78 10.91 -17.41 3.45
N SER A 79 11.01 -16.08 3.48
CA SER A 79 11.39 -15.34 4.69
C SER A 79 10.43 -14.22 5.10
N ILE A 80 9.42 -13.90 4.28
CA ILE A 80 8.54 -12.75 4.54
C ILE A 80 7.65 -12.92 5.78
N ALA A 81 7.34 -14.16 6.16
CA ALA A 81 6.56 -14.45 7.36
C ALA A 81 7.32 -14.06 8.64
N ASP A 82 8.64 -14.14 8.61
CA ASP A 82 9.52 -13.78 9.73
C ASP A 82 9.85 -12.28 9.76
N ALA A 83 9.46 -11.53 8.71
CA ALA A 83 9.68 -10.10 8.64
C ALA A 83 8.68 -9.34 9.52
N GLY A 84 9.17 -8.31 10.21
CA GLY A 84 8.30 -7.42 10.98
C GLY A 84 7.29 -6.68 10.10
N GLU A 85 6.18 -6.25 10.70
CA GLU A 85 5.06 -5.58 10.02
C GLU A 85 5.48 -4.41 9.13
N GLN A 86 6.43 -3.60 9.58
CA GLN A 86 6.94 -2.46 8.82
C GLN A 86 7.52 -2.90 7.46
N MET A 87 8.26 -3.99 7.43
CA MET A 87 8.83 -4.53 6.20
C MET A 87 7.75 -5.10 5.29
N GLN A 88 6.77 -5.82 5.86
CA GLN A 88 5.63 -6.35 5.11
C GLN A 88 4.84 -5.21 4.43
N VAL A 89 4.56 -4.11 5.17
CA VAL A 89 3.91 -2.92 4.61
C VAL A 89 4.75 -2.27 3.52
N GLN A 90 6.06 -2.13 3.72
CA GLN A 90 6.95 -1.52 2.73
C GLN A 90 6.99 -2.32 1.42
N LEU A 91 7.05 -3.64 1.51
CA LEU A 91 7.01 -4.53 0.33
C LEU A 91 5.65 -4.44 -0.38
N PHE A 92 4.56 -4.52 0.37
CA PHE A 92 3.21 -4.39 -0.19
C PHE A 92 3.02 -3.03 -0.89
N TYR A 93 3.47 -1.95 -0.24
CA TYR A 93 3.44 -0.61 -0.83
C TYR A 93 4.33 -0.49 -2.07
N ALA A 94 5.50 -1.11 -2.08
CA ALA A 94 6.37 -1.13 -3.25
C ALA A 94 5.70 -1.86 -4.42
N CYS A 95 5.02 -2.98 -4.18
CA CYS A 95 4.22 -3.66 -5.20
C CYS A 95 3.19 -2.71 -5.84
N GLY A 96 2.41 -1.99 -5.01
CA GLY A 96 1.41 -1.04 -5.49
C GLY A 96 2.01 0.16 -6.22
N ARG A 97 3.11 0.70 -5.70
CA ARG A 97 3.75 1.89 -6.28
C ARG A 97 4.30 1.64 -7.67
N PHE A 98 4.82 0.45 -7.91
CA PHE A 98 5.51 0.10 -9.16
C PHE A 98 4.70 -0.81 -10.07
N GLY A 99 3.43 -1.08 -9.73
CA GLY A 99 2.56 -1.93 -10.53
C GLY A 99 3.01 -3.39 -10.58
N LEU A 100 3.76 -3.84 -9.59
CA LEU A 100 4.33 -5.19 -9.54
C LEU A 100 3.34 -6.14 -8.85
N TYR A 101 2.41 -6.69 -9.62
CA TYR A 101 1.56 -7.76 -9.13
C TYR A 101 2.25 -9.12 -9.32
N LYS A 102 2.57 -9.76 -8.20
CA LYS A 102 3.06 -11.13 -8.12
C LYS A 102 2.15 -11.90 -7.17
N GLU A 103 1.27 -12.69 -7.73
CA GLU A 103 0.13 -13.29 -7.06
C GLU A 103 0.51 -13.89 -5.70
N SER A 104 1.44 -14.81 -5.64
CA SER A 104 1.77 -15.51 -4.40
C SER A 104 2.35 -14.56 -3.33
N LEU A 105 3.27 -13.67 -3.68
CA LEU A 105 3.82 -12.69 -2.73
C LEU A 105 2.76 -11.70 -2.25
N THR A 106 1.93 -11.20 -3.17
CA THR A 106 0.90 -10.19 -2.86
C THR A 106 -0.18 -10.77 -1.94
N ILE A 107 -0.57 -12.04 -2.16
CA ILE A 107 -1.54 -12.74 -1.31
C ILE A 107 -0.95 -12.97 0.08
N THR A 108 0.25 -13.54 0.16
CA THR A 108 0.91 -13.78 1.45
C THR A 108 1.06 -12.50 2.26
N LEU A 109 1.48 -11.39 1.62
CA LEU A 109 1.57 -10.09 2.27
C LEU A 109 0.20 -9.60 2.76
N ALA A 110 -0.84 -9.76 1.96
CA ALA A 110 -2.19 -9.35 2.34
C ALA A 110 -2.73 -10.14 3.56
N GLU A 111 -2.46 -11.44 3.62
CA GLU A 111 -2.82 -12.29 4.76
C GLU A 111 -2.08 -11.88 6.03
N LEU A 112 -0.76 -11.70 5.96
CA LEU A 112 0.07 -11.26 7.09
C LEU A 112 -0.35 -9.88 7.61
N LEU A 113 -0.62 -8.94 6.70
CA LEU A 113 -1.07 -7.59 7.05
C LEU A 113 -2.48 -7.58 7.67
N ARG A 114 -3.35 -8.48 7.23
CA ARG A 114 -4.67 -8.66 7.84
C ARG A 114 -4.56 -9.19 9.28
N GLU A 115 -3.66 -10.14 9.52
CA GLU A 115 -3.41 -10.70 10.87
C GLU A 115 -2.85 -9.63 11.80
N ASN A 116 -1.98 -8.75 11.30
CA ASN A 116 -1.32 -7.70 12.08
C ASN A 116 -2.04 -6.34 12.02
N VAL A 117 -3.27 -6.27 11.50
CA VAL A 117 -3.96 -5.00 11.23
C VAL A 117 -4.10 -4.09 12.46
N LEU A 118 -4.23 -4.67 13.66
CA LEU A 118 -4.42 -3.92 14.90
C LEU A 118 -3.17 -3.13 15.34
N THR A 119 -1.99 -3.54 14.91
CA THR A 119 -0.72 -2.88 15.24
C THR A 119 -0.31 -1.84 14.18
N LEU A 120 -0.98 -1.84 13.02
CA LEU A 120 -0.66 -0.92 11.93
C LEU A 120 -0.92 0.53 12.31
N SER A 121 0.07 1.39 12.04
CA SER A 121 -0.04 2.85 12.18
C SER A 121 -0.92 3.46 11.09
N GLY A 122 -1.35 4.72 11.25
CA GLY A 122 -2.12 5.45 10.24
C GLY A 122 -1.42 5.50 8.88
N GLN A 123 -0.10 5.67 8.85
CA GLN A 123 0.69 5.61 7.62
C GLN A 123 0.66 4.22 6.96
N HIS A 124 0.78 3.16 7.77
CA HIS A 124 0.73 1.78 7.27
C HIS A 124 -0.62 1.47 6.64
N LEU A 125 -1.72 1.86 7.30
CA LEU A 125 -3.08 1.68 6.79
C LEU A 125 -3.28 2.38 5.45
N ALA A 126 -2.86 3.65 5.35
CA ALA A 126 -2.94 4.42 4.12
C ALA A 126 -2.13 3.80 2.98
N ASN A 127 -0.92 3.32 3.25
CA ASN A 127 -0.06 2.66 2.27
C ASN A 127 -0.66 1.35 1.77
N CYS A 128 -1.28 0.55 2.65
CA CYS A 128 -1.97 -0.68 2.26
C CYS A 128 -3.18 -0.40 1.37
N LEU A 129 -4.00 0.57 1.72
CA LEU A 129 -5.14 0.99 0.90
C LEU A 129 -4.70 1.50 -0.48
N LEU A 130 -3.64 2.32 -0.54
CA LEU A 130 -3.06 2.79 -1.81
C LEU A 130 -2.60 1.62 -2.69
N THR A 131 -2.06 0.56 -2.10
CA THR A 131 -1.64 -0.63 -2.84
C THR A 131 -2.85 -1.36 -3.43
N LEU A 132 -3.88 -1.60 -2.62
CA LEU A 132 -5.12 -2.23 -3.09
C LEU A 132 -5.73 -1.46 -4.25
N SER A 133 -5.79 -0.13 -4.14
CA SER A 133 -6.29 0.75 -5.19
C SER A 133 -5.46 0.67 -6.47
N ARG A 134 -4.14 0.86 -6.37
CA ARG A 134 -3.24 0.92 -7.53
C ARG A 134 -3.13 -0.37 -8.31
N LEU A 135 -3.18 -1.50 -7.63
CA LEU A 135 -3.16 -2.83 -8.24
C LEU A 135 -4.55 -3.36 -8.57
N SER A 136 -5.60 -2.56 -8.34
CA SER A 136 -7.00 -2.96 -8.53
C SER A 136 -7.35 -4.27 -7.80
N LEU A 137 -6.79 -4.47 -6.59
CA LEU A 137 -6.99 -5.66 -5.77
C LEU A 137 -8.30 -5.56 -4.96
N CYS A 138 -9.41 -5.53 -5.69
CA CYS A 138 -10.73 -5.33 -5.12
C CYS A 138 -11.62 -6.57 -5.30
N ASN A 139 -11.01 -7.72 -5.53
CA ASN A 139 -11.71 -9.00 -5.65
C ASN A 139 -11.93 -9.64 -4.27
N GLU A 140 -12.66 -10.76 -4.25
CA GLU A 140 -13.02 -11.50 -3.04
C GLU A 140 -11.78 -11.86 -2.18
N GLN A 141 -10.66 -12.19 -2.82
CA GLN A 141 -9.42 -12.60 -2.17
C GLN A 141 -8.82 -11.52 -1.26
N PHE A 142 -8.95 -10.24 -1.63
CA PHE A 142 -8.44 -9.10 -0.85
C PHE A 142 -9.51 -8.39 -0.02
N SER A 143 -10.77 -8.78 -0.14
CA SER A 143 -11.90 -8.15 0.54
C SER A 143 -11.76 -8.16 2.07
N SER A 144 -11.22 -9.24 2.63
CA SER A 144 -11.00 -9.38 4.07
C SER A 144 -9.94 -8.41 4.60
N LEU A 145 -8.82 -8.21 3.88
CA LEU A 145 -7.82 -7.19 4.22
C LEU A 145 -8.42 -5.79 4.10
N GLN A 146 -9.14 -5.51 3.01
CA GLN A 146 -9.77 -4.23 2.78
C GLN A 146 -10.73 -3.86 3.91
N ALA A 147 -11.62 -4.78 4.30
CA ALA A 147 -12.55 -4.58 5.40
C ALA A 147 -11.82 -4.35 6.74
N ALA A 148 -10.77 -5.12 7.02
CA ALA A 148 -9.97 -4.98 8.24
C ALA A 148 -9.26 -3.62 8.31
N LEU A 149 -8.68 -3.15 7.19
CA LEU A 149 -8.04 -1.82 7.11
C LEU A 149 -9.05 -0.69 7.37
N GLN A 150 -10.24 -0.79 6.79
CA GLN A 150 -11.31 0.19 6.97
C GLN A 150 -11.80 0.21 8.43
N ALA A 151 -12.06 -0.97 9.00
CA ALA A 151 -12.45 -1.08 10.41
C ALA A 151 -11.39 -0.49 11.35
N ARG A 152 -10.10 -0.71 11.06
CA ARG A 152 -9.00 -0.15 11.84
C ARG A 152 -8.93 1.38 11.74
N LEU A 153 -9.18 1.96 10.56
CA LEU A 153 -9.26 3.42 10.38
C LEU A 153 -10.39 4.08 11.18
N LEU A 154 -11.45 3.33 11.53
CA LEU A 154 -12.54 3.83 12.34
C LEU A 154 -12.21 3.94 13.83
N ARG A 155 -11.16 3.27 14.29
CA ARG A 155 -10.80 3.27 15.71
C ARG A 155 -10.16 4.59 16.11
N ARG A 156 -10.50 5.07 17.32
CA ARG A 156 -10.02 6.35 17.87
C ARG A 156 -8.55 6.30 18.31
N ASP A 157 -8.02 5.09 18.54
CA ASP A 157 -6.64 4.86 18.96
C ASP A 157 -5.62 4.87 17.81
N VAL A 158 -6.07 5.10 16.56
CA VAL A 158 -5.18 5.30 15.43
C VAL A 158 -4.80 6.77 15.31
N ASP A 159 -3.50 7.03 15.43
CA ASP A 159 -2.96 8.36 15.18
C ASP A 159 -2.91 8.63 13.67
N LEU A 160 -3.76 9.54 13.21
CA LEU A 160 -3.89 9.91 11.81
C LEU A 160 -3.34 11.32 11.59
N GLU A 161 -2.35 11.43 10.74
CA GLU A 161 -1.89 12.72 10.22
C GLU A 161 -2.69 13.11 8.94
N PRO A 162 -2.74 14.40 8.58
CA PRO A 162 -3.45 14.86 7.38
C PRO A 162 -3.06 14.12 6.10
N GLN A 163 -1.77 13.77 5.95
CA GLN A 163 -1.28 13.02 4.80
C GLN A 163 -1.82 11.59 4.77
N HIS A 164 -1.97 10.94 5.93
CA HIS A 164 -2.53 9.58 6.03
C HIS A 164 -4.00 9.58 5.62
N VAL A 165 -4.76 10.57 6.08
CA VAL A 165 -6.17 10.75 5.71
C VAL A 165 -6.31 11.00 4.21
N ALA A 166 -5.51 11.90 3.68
CA ALA A 166 -5.49 12.23 2.26
C ALA A 166 -5.21 11.01 1.37
N ASN A 167 -4.19 10.24 1.72
CA ASN A 167 -3.84 9.02 1.00
C ASN A 167 -4.93 7.96 1.10
N SER A 168 -5.57 7.83 2.27
CA SER A 168 -6.68 6.89 2.47
C SER A 168 -7.90 7.27 1.65
N LEU A 169 -8.30 8.54 1.63
CA LEU A 169 -9.40 9.04 0.80
C LEU A 169 -9.12 8.83 -0.69
N HIS A 170 -7.90 9.14 -1.13
CA HIS A 170 -7.49 8.91 -2.52
C HIS A 170 -7.57 7.43 -2.90
N ALA A 171 -7.11 6.54 -2.02
CA ALA A 171 -7.18 5.10 -2.25
C ALA A 171 -8.62 4.59 -2.31
N LEU A 172 -9.48 5.03 -1.39
CA LEU A 172 -10.90 4.66 -1.36
C LEU A 172 -11.63 5.17 -2.62
N ALA A 173 -11.33 6.39 -3.08
CA ALA A 173 -11.86 6.90 -4.33
C ALA A 173 -11.44 6.04 -5.54
N GLY A 174 -10.21 5.53 -5.57
CA GLY A 174 -9.75 4.61 -6.62
C GLY A 174 -10.39 3.22 -6.53
N ILE A 175 -10.73 2.77 -5.31
CA ILE A 175 -11.39 1.48 -5.10
C ILE A 175 -12.88 1.53 -5.46
N TYR A 176 -13.59 2.60 -5.11
CA TYR A 176 -15.05 2.69 -5.21
C TYR A 176 -15.56 3.70 -6.25
N GLY A 177 -14.67 4.49 -6.88
CA GLY A 177 -15.05 5.52 -7.85
C GLY A 177 -15.37 4.97 -9.25
N ASP A 178 -15.80 5.86 -10.17
CA ASP A 178 -16.30 5.54 -11.51
C ASP A 178 -15.34 4.74 -12.43
N GLY A 179 -14.07 4.62 -12.07
CA GLY A 179 -13.06 3.80 -12.76
C GLY A 179 -12.83 2.44 -12.12
N ALA A 180 -13.58 2.11 -11.08
CA ALA A 180 -13.42 0.84 -10.38
C ALA A 180 -13.84 -0.35 -11.27
N PRO A 181 -13.11 -1.47 -11.23
CA PRO A 181 -13.49 -2.66 -12.00
C PRO A 181 -14.91 -3.11 -11.63
N ALA A 182 -15.70 -3.50 -12.64
CA ALA A 182 -17.11 -3.91 -12.49
C ALA A 182 -17.35 -5.05 -11.47
N GLN A 183 -16.27 -5.72 -11.04
CA GLN A 183 -16.29 -6.79 -10.04
C GLN A 183 -16.47 -6.30 -8.59
N ILE A 184 -16.40 -4.98 -8.34
CA ILE A 184 -16.49 -4.36 -7.00
C ILE A 184 -17.94 -4.14 -6.56
N SER A 185 -18.92 -4.36 -7.44
CA SER A 185 -20.35 -4.13 -7.14
C SER A 185 -20.90 -4.89 -5.94
N HIS A 186 -20.11 -5.78 -5.33
CA HIS A 186 -20.53 -6.61 -4.18
C HIS A 186 -19.84 -6.25 -2.85
N THR A 187 -18.83 -5.37 -2.88
CA THR A 187 -18.20 -4.93 -1.62
C THR A 187 -18.98 -3.71 -1.10
N PRO A 188 -19.53 -3.74 0.11
CA PRO A 188 -20.27 -2.59 0.62
C PRO A 188 -19.34 -1.38 0.70
N LEU A 189 -19.82 -0.23 0.26
CA LEU A 189 -19.17 1.05 0.46
C LEU A 189 -18.79 1.21 1.93
N PRO A 190 -17.63 1.79 2.24
CA PRO A 190 -17.21 2.04 3.62
C PRO A 190 -18.05 3.14 4.24
N GLY A 191 -19.33 2.86 4.52
CA GLY A 191 -20.32 3.81 4.98
C GLY A 191 -19.79 4.83 6.01
N PRO A 192 -19.26 4.41 7.18
CA PRO A 192 -18.81 5.36 8.19
C PRO A 192 -17.36 5.84 8.02
N VAL A 193 -16.52 5.17 7.19
CA VAL A 193 -15.08 5.50 7.08
C VAL A 193 -14.86 6.84 6.40
N VAL A 194 -15.56 7.10 5.31
CA VAL A 194 -15.38 8.33 4.52
C VAL A 194 -15.84 9.57 5.28
N PRO A 195 -17.06 9.64 5.84
CA PRO A 195 -17.48 10.75 6.70
C PRO A 195 -16.49 11.03 7.81
N ARG A 196 -16.00 10.00 8.50
CA ARG A 196 -15.01 10.18 9.58
C ARG A 196 -13.71 10.78 9.11
N LEU A 197 -13.18 10.35 7.98
CA LEU A 197 -11.94 10.91 7.40
C LEU A 197 -12.17 12.38 6.97
N ILE A 198 -13.34 12.72 6.44
CA ILE A 198 -13.71 14.08 6.09
C ILE A 198 -13.82 14.94 7.35
N ASP A 199 -14.50 14.46 8.39
CA ASP A 199 -14.62 15.15 9.68
C ASP A 199 -13.26 15.44 10.30
N PHE A 200 -12.31 14.50 10.21
CA PHE A 200 -10.94 14.71 10.65
C PHE A 200 -10.27 15.87 9.91
N VAL A 201 -10.40 15.95 8.59
CA VAL A 201 -9.86 17.06 7.78
C VAL A 201 -10.47 18.40 8.22
N VAL A 202 -11.78 18.43 8.40
CA VAL A 202 -12.50 19.64 8.81
C VAL A 202 -12.10 20.09 10.22
N GLN A 203 -12.04 19.17 11.19
CA GLN A 203 -11.73 19.48 12.59
C GLN A 203 -10.26 19.86 12.81
N SER A 204 -9.35 19.28 12.05
CA SER A 204 -7.92 19.57 12.19
C SER A 204 -7.53 20.96 11.67
N GLY A 205 -8.46 21.69 11.01
CA GLY A 205 -8.15 22.96 10.36
C GLY A 205 -7.00 22.84 9.34
N ALA A 206 -6.67 21.60 9.01
CA ALA A 206 -5.55 21.29 8.17
C ALA A 206 -5.82 21.85 6.78
N THR A 207 -5.11 22.92 6.47
CA THR A 207 -4.80 23.19 5.07
C THR A 207 -4.02 21.98 4.61
N VAL A 208 -4.69 21.04 3.97
CA VAL A 208 -4.06 19.83 3.45
C VAL A 208 -3.13 20.29 2.34
N ILE A 209 -1.92 20.66 2.75
CA ILE A 209 -0.85 21.13 1.86
C ILE A 209 -0.58 19.95 0.91
N GLY A 210 -0.91 20.14 -0.38
CA GLY A 210 -0.74 19.13 -1.43
C GLY A 210 -2.02 18.57 -2.05
N PHE A 211 -3.20 18.89 -1.52
CA PHE A 211 -4.44 18.73 -2.27
C PHE A 211 -4.72 20.00 -3.06
N SER A 212 -4.68 19.91 -4.40
CA SER A 212 -5.36 20.93 -5.19
C SER A 212 -6.85 20.85 -4.90
N CYS A 213 -7.53 22.01 -4.87
CA CYS A 213 -9.00 22.05 -4.74
C CYS A 213 -9.68 21.11 -5.75
N ASP A 214 -9.09 20.94 -6.93
CA ASP A 214 -9.55 20.03 -7.98
C ASP A 214 -9.56 18.56 -7.54
N ARG A 215 -8.54 18.11 -6.80
CA ARG A 215 -8.49 16.73 -6.27
C ARG A 215 -9.51 16.48 -5.16
N LEU A 216 -9.69 17.45 -4.26
CA LEU A 216 -10.73 17.36 -3.22
C LEU A 216 -12.12 17.33 -3.86
N SER A 217 -12.38 18.18 -4.86
CA SER A 217 -13.65 18.19 -5.60
C SER A 217 -13.88 16.89 -6.38
N GLN A 218 -12.83 16.28 -6.96
CA GLN A 218 -12.92 14.98 -7.64
C GLN A 218 -13.22 13.85 -6.65
N ILE A 219 -12.58 13.86 -5.48
CA ILE A 219 -12.85 12.89 -4.41
C ILE A 219 -14.29 13.05 -3.91
N GLU A 220 -14.74 14.26 -3.61
CA GLU A 220 -16.09 14.56 -3.19
C GLU A 220 -17.13 14.14 -4.24
N ALA A 221 -16.91 14.48 -5.51
CA ALA A 221 -17.78 14.09 -6.61
C ALA A 221 -17.84 12.56 -6.80
N SER A 222 -16.71 11.86 -6.66
CA SER A 222 -16.66 10.41 -6.75
C SER A 222 -17.42 9.74 -5.60
N PHE A 223 -17.33 10.29 -4.38
CA PHE A 223 -18.07 9.78 -3.23
C PHE A 223 -19.55 10.10 -3.29
N THR A 224 -19.94 11.29 -3.72
CA THR A 224 -21.35 11.66 -3.89
C THR A 224 -22.03 10.73 -4.88
N ARG A 225 -21.41 10.45 -6.03
CA ARG A 225 -21.95 9.51 -7.01
C ARG A 225 -22.01 8.08 -6.47
N ALA A 226 -20.99 7.64 -5.72
CA ALA A 226 -20.99 6.30 -5.14
C ALA A 226 -22.10 6.14 -4.08
N LEU A 227 -22.39 7.19 -3.30
CA LEU A 227 -23.53 7.22 -2.37
C LEU A 227 -24.86 7.18 -3.11
N ASP A 228 -25.03 7.97 -4.19
CA ASP A 228 -26.24 8.00 -5.02
C ASP A 228 -26.51 6.64 -5.67
N LEU A 229 -25.47 5.94 -6.12
CA LEU A 229 -25.58 4.58 -6.67
C LEU A 229 -25.95 3.55 -5.59
N GLY A 230 -25.47 3.74 -4.35
CA GLY A 230 -25.85 2.91 -3.20
C GLY A 230 -27.33 3.09 -2.81
N GLU A 231 -27.86 4.30 -2.86
CA GLU A 231 -29.28 4.60 -2.59
C GLU A 231 -30.20 4.04 -3.67
N SER A 232 -29.79 4.04 -4.94
CA SER A 232 -30.56 3.46 -6.05
C SER A 232 -30.68 1.94 -5.98
N ASN A 233 -29.77 1.26 -5.25
CA ASN A 233 -29.77 -0.18 -5.05
C ASN A 233 -30.45 -0.65 -3.75
N GLY A 234 -31.22 0.21 -3.07
CA GLY A 234 -32.10 -0.18 -1.97
C GLY A 234 -31.43 -0.33 -0.60
N ALA A 235 -30.25 0.24 -0.40
CA ALA A 235 -29.64 0.33 0.92
C ALA A 235 -30.37 1.44 1.71
N THR A 236 -31.22 1.05 2.67
CA THR A 236 -31.87 1.97 3.60
C THR A 236 -30.81 2.72 4.42
N ARG A 237 -30.89 4.05 4.43
CA ARG A 237 -30.14 4.91 5.35
C ARG A 237 -30.42 4.46 6.78
N GLY A 238 -29.44 3.85 7.44
CA GLY A 238 -29.47 3.73 8.90
C GLY A 238 -29.37 5.13 9.50
N ASP A 239 -30.26 5.40 10.47
CA ASP A 239 -30.35 6.67 11.15
C ASP A 239 -29.00 7.03 11.80
N PRO A 240 -28.41 8.22 11.58
CA PRO A 240 -27.10 8.59 12.13
C PRO A 240 -27.00 8.49 13.65
N GLU A 241 -28.13 8.56 14.35
CA GLU A 241 -28.19 8.49 15.83
C GLU A 241 -27.97 7.07 16.39
N THR A 242 -28.13 6.01 15.57
CA THR A 242 -27.97 4.62 16.04
C THR A 242 -26.51 4.14 16.07
N TRP A 243 -25.59 4.89 15.47
CA TRP A 243 -24.17 4.50 15.36
C TRP A 243 -23.34 4.82 16.61
N ASN A 244 -23.89 5.59 17.58
CA ASN A 244 -23.15 6.01 18.78
C ASN A 244 -23.28 5.04 19.96
N THR A 245 -24.10 3.98 19.89
CA THR A 245 -24.42 3.13 21.04
C THR A 245 -23.76 1.73 21.01
N GLU A 246 -23.13 1.32 19.91
CA GLU A 246 -22.57 -0.04 19.81
C GLU A 246 -21.02 -0.11 19.89
N VAL A 247 -20.33 0.94 20.27
CA VAL A 247 -18.85 0.99 20.30
C VAL A 247 -18.28 0.99 21.73
N ASP A 248 -19.12 0.91 22.78
CA ASP A 248 -18.70 0.95 24.19
C ASP A 248 -18.86 -0.41 24.94
N GLU A 249 -18.80 -1.57 24.24
CA GLU A 249 -18.60 -2.88 24.87
C GLU A 249 -17.36 -3.60 24.36
#